data_1d6cdfd807c9881c2745e797413119e1
#
_entry.id   1d6cdfd807c9881c2745e797413119e1
#
_cell.length_a   1.000
_cell.length_b   1.000
_cell.length_c   1.000
_cell.angle_alpha   90.00
_cell.angle_beta   90.00
_cell.angle_gamma   90.00
#
_symmetry.space_group_name_H-M   'P 1'
#
loop_
_entity.id
_entity.type
_entity.pdbx_description
1 polymer ?
#
loop_
_entity_poly.entity_id
_entity_poly.type
_entity_poly.pdbx_seq_one_letter_code
_entity_poly.pdbx_strand_id
1 'polypeptide(L)'
;MSIPTLRRLAVVSAAVVSLCVPGMARAASGDRGLLETYQPVTHLDPAEQFRPANVQSFVADSDLEQLNAGSWSLVDPSPDPGDLPGPGTGTWRLNQDSCTPALTLGGLACYSAAGNEGAGASVVYGRVAREPGAIVLQYWFFYYDDVYSYTYPASNFIWQAHEGDWEAVNVVLSEDGQPQFVGYSQHCLGQTRAWGSTPVLGTHPVAYVADGSHANYFSAGTHPIDVRCIPPPAIAFLQAAHLPLPADHAFDGGDVAGPRDAGGTFTHVREIDDGHPSWVSFPGTWGEVQYFHAPAPIGTVPFGTSPQGPAYHALWVDPLGTMAGWPVG
;
A
#
# COMPACT_ATOMS: atom_id res chain seq x y z
N MET A 1 42.49 -31.65 -70.43
CA MET A 1 43.29 -31.22 -69.29
C MET A 1 42.65 -29.97 -68.74
N SER A 2 41.87 -30.10 -67.71
CA SER A 2 41.16 -28.96 -67.10
C SER A 2 41.63 -28.82 -65.67
N ILE A 3 42.06 -27.63 -65.26
CA ILE A 3 42.61 -27.30 -63.98
C ILE A 3 41.42 -26.87 -63.04
N PRO A 4 41.28 -27.37 -61.81
CA PRO A 4 40.24 -26.98 -60.95
C PRO A 4 40.60 -25.69 -60.16
N THR A 5 39.67 -24.76 -60.12
CA THR A 5 39.75 -23.46 -59.43
C THR A 5 39.53 -23.63 -57.90
N LEU A 6 40.51 -23.26 -57.11
CA LEU A 6 40.37 -23.16 -55.62
C LEU A 6 39.47 -22.00 -55.26
N ARG A 7 38.35 -22.30 -54.61
CA ARG A 7 37.54 -21.29 -53.89
C ARG A 7 38.16 -21.01 -52.52
N ARG A 8 38.52 -19.76 -52.28
CA ARG A 8 38.94 -19.26 -50.94
C ARG A 8 37.69 -19.10 -50.08
N LEU A 9 37.64 -19.82 -48.95
CA LEU A 9 36.69 -19.54 -47.88
C LEU A 9 37.15 -18.30 -47.10
N ALA A 10 36.33 -17.29 -47.07
CA ALA A 10 36.50 -16.15 -46.18
C ALA A 10 35.95 -16.50 -44.79
N VAL A 11 36.82 -16.55 -43.79
CA VAL A 11 36.45 -16.70 -42.40
C VAL A 11 36.02 -15.32 -41.89
N VAL A 12 34.73 -15.15 -41.65
CA VAL A 12 34.19 -13.95 -40.96
C VAL A 12 34.36 -14.17 -39.48
N SER A 13 35.32 -13.50 -38.88
CA SER A 13 35.44 -13.43 -37.42
C SER A 13 34.37 -12.50 -36.88
N ALA A 14 33.37 -13.05 -36.20
CA ALA A 14 32.39 -12.28 -35.43
C ALA A 14 33.09 -11.78 -34.14
N ALA A 15 33.35 -10.48 -34.07
CA ALA A 15 33.76 -9.85 -32.85
C ALA A 15 32.56 -9.80 -31.87
N VAL A 16 32.64 -10.58 -30.81
CA VAL A 16 31.72 -10.46 -29.67
C VAL A 16 32.03 -9.17 -28.93
N VAL A 17 31.21 -8.13 -29.14
CA VAL A 17 31.24 -6.93 -28.34
C VAL A 17 30.61 -7.29 -27.01
N SER A 18 31.44 -7.52 -26.00
CA SER A 18 31.03 -7.63 -24.61
C SER A 18 30.59 -6.24 -24.15
N LEU A 19 29.28 -6.00 -24.13
CA LEU A 19 28.72 -4.82 -23.47
C LEU A 19 28.98 -4.97 -21.99
N CYS A 20 29.98 -4.27 -21.46
CA CYS A 20 30.12 -4.04 -20.04
C CYS A 20 28.86 -3.30 -19.56
N VAL A 21 27.94 -4.02 -18.96
CA VAL A 21 26.89 -3.42 -18.12
C VAL A 21 27.61 -2.70 -16.97
N PRO A 22 27.42 -1.39 -16.77
CA PRO A 22 28.03 -0.71 -15.63
C PRO A 22 27.62 -1.43 -14.36
N GLY A 23 28.60 -1.73 -13.52
CA GLY A 23 28.46 -2.56 -12.33
C GLY A 23 27.27 -2.10 -11.48
N MET A 24 26.36 -3.04 -11.23
CA MET A 24 25.37 -2.87 -10.16
C MET A 24 26.11 -2.51 -8.89
N ALA A 25 25.71 -1.40 -8.28
CA ALA A 25 26.23 -1.01 -6.97
C ALA A 25 26.07 -2.23 -6.04
N ARG A 26 27.17 -2.63 -5.43
CA ARG A 26 27.21 -3.75 -4.50
C ARG A 26 26.23 -3.43 -3.38
N ALA A 27 25.15 -4.19 -3.27
CA ALA A 27 24.12 -4.02 -2.25
C ALA A 27 24.78 -3.86 -0.88
N ALA A 28 24.30 -2.90 -0.11
CA ALA A 28 24.69 -2.74 1.27
C ALA A 28 24.46 -4.07 2.01
N SER A 29 25.41 -4.50 2.81
CA SER A 29 25.36 -5.79 3.47
C SER A 29 24.37 -5.74 4.64
N GLY A 30 23.25 -6.44 4.53
CA GLY A 30 22.23 -6.56 5.57
C GLY A 30 20.81 -6.24 5.07
N ASP A 31 19.81 -6.54 5.87
CA ASP A 31 18.39 -6.37 5.54
C ASP A 31 18.05 -4.91 5.28
N ARG A 32 18.55 -4.00 6.11
CA ARG A 32 18.39 -2.57 5.92
C ARG A 32 18.92 -2.10 4.57
N GLY A 33 20.09 -2.57 4.16
CA GLY A 33 20.66 -2.20 2.88
C GLY A 33 19.84 -2.68 1.68
N LEU A 34 19.23 -3.87 1.78
CA LEU A 34 18.29 -4.36 0.77
C LEU A 34 17.05 -3.46 0.72
N LEU A 35 16.48 -3.13 1.88
CA LEU A 35 15.32 -2.26 1.97
C LEU A 35 15.61 -0.85 1.41
N GLU A 36 16.75 -0.27 1.72
CA GLU A 36 17.14 1.05 1.18
C GLU A 36 17.42 0.98 -0.33
N THR A 37 18.00 -0.11 -0.84
CA THR A 37 18.30 -0.28 -2.27
C THR A 37 17.05 -0.33 -3.14
N TYR A 38 15.99 -0.98 -2.67
CA TYR A 38 14.76 -1.23 -3.43
C TYR A 38 13.55 -0.47 -2.88
N GLN A 39 13.75 0.51 -1.99
CA GLN A 39 12.67 1.34 -1.47
C GLN A 39 11.84 1.95 -2.60
N PRO A 40 10.52 1.79 -2.63
CA PRO A 40 9.70 2.33 -3.70
C PRO A 40 9.64 3.86 -3.69
N VAL A 41 9.36 4.42 -4.86
CA VAL A 41 8.91 5.81 -5.03
C VAL A 41 7.42 5.78 -5.31
N THR A 42 6.64 6.48 -4.50
CA THR A 42 5.19 6.58 -4.64
C THR A 42 4.82 7.99 -5.12
N HIS A 43 4.11 8.05 -6.22
CA HIS A 43 3.51 9.28 -6.75
C HIS A 43 2.05 9.30 -6.29
N LEU A 44 1.72 10.21 -5.39
CA LEU A 44 0.36 10.38 -4.91
C LEU A 44 -0.48 11.10 -5.98
N ASP A 45 -1.76 10.74 -6.07
CA ASP A 45 -2.69 11.49 -6.91
C ASP A 45 -2.71 12.97 -6.47
N PRO A 46 -2.84 13.94 -7.40
CA PRO A 46 -2.90 15.37 -7.04
C PRO A 46 -4.07 15.75 -6.12
N ALA A 47 -5.13 14.94 -6.08
CA ALA A 47 -6.26 15.15 -5.18
C ALA A 47 -6.08 14.48 -3.81
N GLU A 48 -5.09 13.58 -3.67
CA GLU A 48 -4.83 12.86 -2.43
C GLU A 48 -4.43 13.81 -1.29
N GLN A 49 -5.14 13.72 -0.18
CA GLN A 49 -4.97 14.58 0.97
C GLN A 49 -4.11 13.96 2.07
N PHE A 50 -4.02 12.61 2.09
CA PHE A 50 -3.27 11.85 3.08
C PHE A 50 -1.93 11.42 2.51
N ARG A 51 -0.90 11.54 3.32
CA ARG A 51 0.45 11.06 3.00
C ARG A 51 0.80 9.88 3.89
N PRO A 52 1.73 9.01 3.47
CA PRO A 52 2.26 7.99 4.35
C PRO A 52 2.67 8.59 5.69
N ALA A 53 2.01 8.17 6.76
CA ALA A 53 2.09 8.80 8.07
C ALA A 53 2.93 8.01 9.06
N ASN A 54 3.29 8.66 10.17
CA ASN A 54 3.93 8.01 11.29
C ASN A 54 2.87 7.38 12.20
N VAL A 55 2.95 6.08 12.39
CA VAL A 55 2.12 5.32 13.33
C VAL A 55 2.07 5.93 14.73
N GLN A 56 3.20 6.48 15.21
CA GLN A 56 3.22 7.11 16.54
C GLN A 56 2.24 8.25 16.67
N SER A 57 2.13 9.09 15.64
CA SER A 57 1.18 10.22 15.67
C SER A 57 -0.26 9.72 15.69
N PHE A 58 -0.59 8.78 14.79
CA PHE A 58 -1.93 8.22 14.73
C PHE A 58 -2.37 7.57 16.05
N VAL A 59 -1.49 6.76 16.65
CA VAL A 59 -1.79 6.09 17.92
C VAL A 59 -1.96 7.09 19.05
N ALA A 60 -1.10 8.11 19.12
CA ALA A 60 -1.20 9.15 20.15
C ALA A 60 -2.45 10.04 19.99
N ASP A 61 -2.95 10.18 18.76
CA ASP A 61 -4.15 10.94 18.42
C ASP A 61 -5.44 10.09 18.50
N SER A 62 -5.34 8.84 18.93
CA SER A 62 -6.45 7.88 19.02
C SER A 62 -6.76 7.52 20.46
N ASP A 63 -8.02 7.20 20.72
CA ASP A 63 -8.46 6.48 21.90
C ASP A 63 -8.19 4.97 21.72
N LEU A 64 -7.60 4.33 22.71
CA LEU A 64 -7.58 2.87 22.81
C LEU A 64 -8.84 2.39 23.51
N GLU A 65 -9.63 1.60 22.82
CA GLU A 65 -10.89 1.07 23.32
C GLU A 65 -10.91 -0.47 23.34
N GLN A 66 -11.60 -1.02 24.34
CA GLN A 66 -11.83 -2.47 24.48
C GLN A 66 -13.30 -2.78 24.40
N LEU A 67 -13.65 -3.86 23.67
CA LEU A 67 -15.01 -4.37 23.63
C LEU A 67 -15.31 -5.22 24.86
N ASN A 68 -16.19 -4.72 25.73
CA ASN A 68 -16.62 -5.37 26.96
C ASN A 68 -18.14 -5.52 26.98
N ALA A 69 -18.63 -6.76 27.14
CA ALA A 69 -20.07 -7.06 27.21
C ALA A 69 -20.90 -6.45 26.06
N GLY A 70 -20.31 -6.34 24.87
CA GLY A 70 -20.98 -5.81 23.67
C GLY A 70 -20.93 -4.29 23.51
N SER A 71 -20.17 -3.60 24.37
CA SER A 71 -19.97 -2.14 24.30
C SER A 71 -18.49 -1.80 24.31
N TRP A 72 -18.10 -0.79 23.53
CA TRP A 72 -16.77 -0.25 23.55
C TRP A 72 -16.56 0.61 24.80
N SER A 73 -15.41 0.49 25.41
CA SER A 73 -15.03 1.21 26.62
C SER A 73 -13.64 1.79 26.45
N LEU A 74 -13.51 3.07 26.69
CA LEU A 74 -12.22 3.77 26.68
C LEU A 74 -11.29 3.17 27.75
N VAL A 75 -10.07 2.84 27.34
CA VAL A 75 -9.00 2.33 28.20
C VAL A 75 -7.89 3.35 28.34
N ASP A 76 -7.48 3.98 27.25
CA ASP A 76 -6.44 5.00 27.23
C ASP A 76 -6.76 6.05 26.13
N PRO A 77 -6.88 7.35 26.49
CA PRO A 77 -7.25 8.41 25.56
C PRO A 77 -6.06 8.91 24.71
N SER A 78 -4.85 8.43 24.93
CA SER A 78 -3.66 8.82 24.14
C SER A 78 -2.56 7.77 24.36
N PRO A 79 -2.73 6.58 23.81
CA PRO A 79 -1.83 5.46 24.06
C PRO A 79 -0.44 5.68 23.43
N ASP A 80 0.59 5.09 24.07
CA ASP A 80 1.88 4.94 23.42
C ASP A 80 1.85 3.69 22.51
N PRO A 81 2.38 3.74 21.28
CA PRO A 81 2.45 2.58 20.43
C PRO A 81 3.15 1.36 21.05
N GLY A 82 4.08 1.61 21.99
CA GLY A 82 4.78 0.57 22.74
C GLY A 82 3.92 -0.17 23.74
N ASP A 83 2.82 0.44 24.18
CA ASP A 83 1.93 -0.06 25.24
C ASP A 83 0.63 -0.68 24.67
N LEU A 84 0.48 -0.72 23.35
CA LEU A 84 -0.67 -1.36 22.73
C LEU A 84 -0.79 -2.84 23.11
N PRO A 85 -2.02 -3.34 23.37
CA PRO A 85 -2.25 -4.71 23.78
C PRO A 85 -1.73 -5.73 22.76
N GLY A 86 -1.13 -6.80 23.24
CA GLY A 86 -0.69 -7.92 22.40
C GLY A 86 -1.80 -8.93 22.07
N PRO A 87 -1.50 -9.93 21.24
CA PRO A 87 -2.45 -10.98 20.85
C PRO A 87 -3.07 -11.72 22.05
N GLY A 88 -4.36 -12.05 21.96
CA GLY A 88 -5.07 -12.82 22.97
C GLY A 88 -5.53 -12.04 24.21
N THR A 89 -5.37 -10.71 24.23
CA THR A 89 -5.75 -9.86 25.36
C THR A 89 -7.18 -9.33 25.34
N GLY A 90 -7.93 -9.61 24.28
CA GLY A 90 -9.31 -9.16 24.08
C GLY A 90 -9.58 -8.65 22.67
N THR A 91 -10.71 -7.99 22.49
CA THR A 91 -11.08 -7.30 21.24
C THR A 91 -10.85 -5.82 21.44
N TRP A 92 -10.02 -5.25 20.59
CA TRP A 92 -9.52 -3.87 20.71
C TRP A 92 -9.77 -3.08 19.44
N ARG A 93 -9.80 -1.77 19.57
CA ARG A 93 -9.69 -0.83 18.46
C ARG A 93 -8.95 0.43 18.90
N LEU A 94 -8.35 1.09 17.94
CA LEU A 94 -8.02 2.51 18.01
C LEU A 94 -9.23 3.29 17.47
N ASN A 95 -9.41 4.53 17.91
CA ASN A 95 -10.51 5.38 17.45
C ASN A 95 -10.05 6.83 17.51
N GLN A 96 -10.05 7.54 16.39
CA GLN A 96 -9.65 8.93 16.32
C GLN A 96 -10.76 9.85 16.85
N ASP A 97 -10.80 10.09 18.14
CA ASP A 97 -11.81 10.92 18.80
C ASP A 97 -11.85 12.38 18.34
N SER A 98 -10.72 12.90 17.85
CA SER A 98 -10.65 14.27 17.34
C SER A 98 -11.49 14.49 16.09
N CYS A 99 -11.87 13.41 15.41
CA CYS A 99 -12.59 13.40 14.17
C CYS A 99 -13.75 12.41 14.21
N THR A 100 -14.80 12.75 14.99
CA THR A 100 -16.03 11.95 14.91
C THR A 100 -16.46 11.87 13.46
N PRO A 101 -16.58 10.65 12.89
CA PRO A 101 -16.94 10.45 11.47
C PRO A 101 -18.38 10.82 11.25
N ALA A 102 -18.63 12.11 11.20
CA ALA A 102 -19.82 12.54 10.51
C ALA A 102 -19.45 12.49 9.03
N LEU A 103 -20.18 11.76 8.21
CA LEU A 103 -20.22 11.89 6.77
C LEU A 103 -20.69 13.30 6.37
N THR A 104 -20.13 14.28 7.02
CA THR A 104 -20.27 15.70 6.76
C THR A 104 -18.98 16.18 6.16
N LEU A 105 -19.07 17.16 5.26
CA LEU A 105 -17.88 17.82 4.71
C LEU A 105 -16.92 18.31 5.82
N GLY A 106 -17.41 18.58 7.04
CA GLY A 106 -16.61 18.96 8.19
C GLY A 106 -15.79 17.80 8.78
N GLY A 107 -16.32 16.57 8.77
CA GLY A 107 -15.59 15.38 9.21
C GLY A 107 -14.39 15.08 8.31
N LEU A 108 -14.58 15.17 6.98
CA LEU A 108 -13.50 15.00 6.02
C LEU A 108 -12.39 16.05 6.20
N ALA A 109 -12.75 17.32 6.46
CA ALA A 109 -11.74 18.35 6.70
C ALA A 109 -10.93 18.10 7.99
N CYS A 110 -11.55 17.50 9.00
CA CYS A 110 -10.88 17.11 10.22
C CYS A 110 -9.85 16.00 9.97
N TYR A 111 -10.22 14.94 9.29
CA TYR A 111 -9.30 13.86 8.93
C TYR A 111 -8.12 14.36 8.08
N SER A 112 -8.39 15.18 7.06
CA SER A 112 -7.34 15.81 6.26
C SER A 112 -6.36 16.61 7.11
N ALA A 113 -6.84 17.36 8.12
CA ALA A 113 -5.97 18.12 9.00
C ALA A 113 -5.08 17.20 9.85
N ALA A 114 -5.64 16.17 10.47
CA ALA A 114 -4.89 15.18 11.24
C ALA A 114 -3.86 14.46 10.39
N GLY A 115 -4.22 13.99 9.19
CA GLY A 115 -3.32 13.33 8.25
C GLY A 115 -2.16 14.22 7.78
N ASN A 116 -2.35 15.53 7.73
CA ASN A 116 -1.35 16.50 7.33
C ASN A 116 -0.47 17.03 8.48
N GLU A 117 -0.92 16.95 9.72
CA GLU A 117 -0.12 17.37 10.89
C GLU A 117 1.17 16.56 11.04
N GLY A 118 1.18 15.32 10.60
CA GLY A 118 2.36 14.48 10.46
C GLY A 118 3.20 14.71 9.18
N ALA A 119 2.86 15.66 8.35
CA ALA A 119 3.43 15.85 7.00
C ALA A 119 4.96 16.09 6.94
N GLY A 120 5.59 16.45 8.05
CA GLY A 120 7.06 16.48 8.16
C GLY A 120 7.71 15.11 8.29
N ALA A 121 6.95 14.03 8.39
CA ALA A 121 7.42 12.70 8.76
C ALA A 121 6.76 11.59 7.92
N SER A 122 6.71 11.75 6.60
CA SER A 122 6.38 10.60 5.73
C SER A 122 7.30 9.42 6.07
N VAL A 123 6.69 8.31 6.44
CA VAL A 123 7.40 7.10 6.90
C VAL A 123 7.00 5.91 6.04
N VAL A 124 7.98 5.09 5.69
CA VAL A 124 7.75 3.76 5.15
C VAL A 124 8.31 2.72 6.11
N TYR A 125 7.55 1.68 6.36
CA TYR A 125 7.94 0.58 7.23
C TYR A 125 8.41 -0.60 6.39
N GLY A 126 9.66 -1.03 6.59
CA GLY A 126 10.30 -2.08 5.80
C GLY A 126 10.43 -3.39 6.56
N ARG A 127 10.00 -4.49 5.96
CA ARG A 127 10.20 -5.85 6.45
C ARG A 127 10.92 -6.70 5.41
N VAL A 128 11.84 -7.54 5.87
CA VAL A 128 12.48 -8.56 5.03
C VAL A 128 11.95 -9.93 5.43
N ALA A 129 11.12 -10.53 4.58
CA ALA A 129 10.68 -11.91 4.74
C ALA A 129 11.55 -12.84 3.87
N ARG A 130 11.99 -13.93 4.45
CA ARG A 130 12.79 -14.96 3.75
C ARG A 130 11.94 -16.19 3.53
N GLU A 131 11.63 -16.45 2.27
CA GLU A 131 10.86 -17.59 1.81
C GLU A 131 11.78 -18.61 1.11
N PRO A 132 11.40 -19.88 1.01
CA PRO A 132 12.15 -20.84 0.22
C PRO A 132 12.33 -20.37 -1.23
N GLY A 133 13.56 -20.11 -1.64
CA GLY A 133 13.90 -19.65 -2.99
C GLY A 133 13.78 -18.14 -3.24
N ALA A 134 13.39 -17.34 -2.24
CA ALA A 134 13.20 -15.91 -2.43
C ALA A 134 13.43 -15.07 -1.17
N ILE A 135 13.71 -13.79 -1.40
CA ILE A 135 13.68 -12.75 -0.37
C ILE A 135 12.58 -11.77 -0.76
N VAL A 136 11.64 -11.53 0.13
CA VAL A 136 10.55 -10.57 -0.09
C VAL A 136 10.81 -9.33 0.75
N LEU A 137 11.01 -8.20 0.09
CA LEU A 137 11.09 -6.89 0.72
C LEU A 137 9.70 -6.30 0.71
N GLN A 138 9.12 -6.10 1.88
CA GLN A 138 7.81 -5.50 2.05
C GLN A 138 7.96 -4.08 2.52
N TYR A 139 7.26 -3.15 1.86
CA TYR A 139 7.20 -1.74 2.22
C TYR A 139 5.77 -1.41 2.54
N TRP A 140 5.50 -1.18 3.83
CA TRP A 140 4.18 -0.88 4.36
C TRP A 140 4.04 0.63 4.53
N PHE A 141 2.95 1.15 4.01
CA PHE A 141 2.54 2.55 4.12
C PHE A 141 1.31 2.61 5.00
N PHE A 142 1.33 3.50 5.97
CA PHE A 142 0.21 3.79 6.83
C PHE A 142 -0.38 5.15 6.46
N TYR A 143 -1.69 5.23 6.33
CA TYR A 143 -2.42 6.48 6.12
C TYR A 143 -3.44 6.65 7.24
N TYR A 144 -3.74 7.91 7.61
CA TYR A 144 -4.67 8.20 8.69
C TYR A 144 -6.09 7.74 8.39
N ASP A 145 -6.52 7.92 7.16
CA ASP A 145 -7.87 7.56 6.71
C ASP A 145 -7.86 7.10 5.26
N ASP A 146 -8.76 6.18 4.93
CA ASP A 146 -9.27 5.94 3.57
C ASP A 146 -10.56 6.75 3.42
N VAL A 147 -10.59 7.65 2.44
CA VAL A 147 -11.77 8.44 2.09
C VAL A 147 -12.00 8.35 0.60
N TYR A 148 -12.47 7.20 0.18
CA TYR A 148 -12.68 6.93 -1.22
C TYR A 148 -13.93 7.62 -1.76
N SER A 149 -13.73 8.53 -2.70
CA SER A 149 -14.77 9.28 -3.37
C SER A 149 -15.11 8.70 -4.72
N TYR A 150 -16.40 8.40 -4.92
CA TYR A 150 -16.91 7.99 -6.21
C TYR A 150 -17.40 9.21 -6.98
N THR A 151 -16.77 9.47 -8.13
CA THR A 151 -17.17 10.58 -9.01
C THR A 151 -18.20 10.12 -10.03
N TYR A 152 -19.39 10.68 -9.94
CA TYR A 152 -20.44 10.55 -10.96
C TYR A 152 -20.69 11.91 -11.62
N PRO A 153 -21.06 12.01 -12.93
CA PRO A 153 -21.05 13.27 -13.70
C PRO A 153 -21.78 14.48 -13.11
N ALA A 154 -22.51 14.33 -12.03
CA ALA A 154 -23.24 15.43 -11.39
C ALA A 154 -22.94 15.62 -9.90
N SER A 155 -22.21 14.72 -9.27
CA SER A 155 -21.88 14.82 -7.83
C SER A 155 -20.78 13.84 -7.43
N ASN A 156 -19.84 14.30 -6.61
CA ASN A 156 -18.97 13.41 -5.87
C ASN A 156 -19.69 13.00 -4.59
N PHE A 157 -19.69 11.71 -4.28
CA PHE A 157 -20.13 11.22 -3.00
C PHE A 157 -19.11 10.22 -2.46
N ILE A 158 -18.96 10.16 -1.15
CA ILE A 158 -18.09 9.21 -0.51
C ILE A 158 -18.69 7.83 -0.70
N TRP A 159 -17.89 6.92 -1.27
CA TRP A 159 -18.27 5.53 -1.49
C TRP A 159 -17.92 4.66 -0.28
N GLN A 160 -16.76 4.89 0.29
CA GLN A 160 -16.23 4.20 1.46
C GLN A 160 -15.38 5.17 2.26
N ALA A 161 -15.38 5.04 3.59
CA ALA A 161 -14.42 5.70 4.45
C ALA A 161 -14.14 4.81 5.66
N HIS A 162 -12.90 4.82 6.12
CA HIS A 162 -12.50 4.23 7.39
C HIS A 162 -11.24 4.92 7.93
N GLU A 163 -11.08 4.87 9.23
CA GLU A 163 -9.86 5.29 9.90
C GLU A 163 -8.76 4.27 9.67
N GLY A 164 -7.54 4.76 9.61
CA GLY A 164 -6.34 3.96 9.40
C GLY A 164 -6.39 3.14 8.11
N ASP A 165 -5.35 3.21 7.32
CA ASP A 165 -5.23 2.39 6.13
C ASP A 165 -3.79 1.85 5.99
N TRP A 166 -3.68 0.60 5.56
CA TRP A 166 -2.41 -0.11 5.38
C TRP A 166 -2.29 -0.64 3.97
N GLU A 167 -1.37 -0.05 3.22
CA GLU A 167 -1.03 -0.47 1.86
C GLU A 167 0.42 -0.94 1.76
N ALA A 168 0.71 -1.79 0.79
CA ALA A 168 2.04 -2.36 0.65
C ALA A 168 2.55 -2.43 -0.79
N VAL A 169 3.83 -2.15 -0.93
CA VAL A 169 4.63 -2.47 -2.12
C VAL A 169 5.61 -3.57 -1.75
N ASN A 170 5.70 -4.61 -2.57
CA ASN A 170 6.58 -5.75 -2.34
C ASN A 170 7.57 -5.88 -3.50
N VAL A 171 8.85 -6.09 -3.17
CA VAL A 171 9.89 -6.43 -4.14
C VAL A 171 10.39 -7.84 -3.84
N VAL A 172 10.24 -8.73 -4.78
CA VAL A 172 10.70 -10.12 -4.65
C VAL A 172 12.03 -10.27 -5.34
N LEU A 173 13.01 -10.71 -4.55
CA LEU A 173 14.35 -11.03 -5.01
C LEU A 173 14.55 -12.55 -5.00
N SER A 174 15.42 -13.04 -5.86
CA SER A 174 15.98 -14.39 -5.75
C SER A 174 16.89 -14.51 -4.50
N GLU A 175 17.28 -15.72 -4.12
CA GLU A 175 18.19 -15.96 -2.98
C GLU A 175 19.54 -15.25 -3.11
N ASP A 176 19.99 -15.00 -4.32
CA ASP A 176 21.22 -14.25 -4.62
C ASP A 176 20.98 -12.73 -4.74
N GLY A 177 19.80 -12.23 -4.35
CA GLY A 177 19.47 -10.82 -4.23
C GLY A 177 19.12 -10.12 -5.55
N GLN A 178 18.81 -10.87 -6.62
CA GLN A 178 18.41 -10.27 -7.90
C GLN A 178 16.89 -10.05 -7.96
N PRO A 179 16.40 -8.86 -8.35
CA PRO A 179 14.99 -8.58 -8.40
C PRO A 179 14.28 -9.39 -9.50
N GLN A 180 13.18 -10.03 -9.15
CA GLN A 180 12.41 -10.93 -10.01
C GLN A 180 11.08 -10.29 -10.45
N PHE A 181 10.30 -9.85 -9.49
CA PHE A 181 9.02 -9.19 -9.72
C PHE A 181 8.65 -8.30 -8.54
N VAL A 182 7.60 -7.51 -8.71
CA VAL A 182 7.01 -6.68 -7.68
C VAL A 182 5.53 -7.00 -7.54
N GLY A 183 4.97 -6.73 -6.33
CA GLY A 183 3.56 -6.84 -6.05
C GLY A 183 3.07 -5.59 -5.34
N TYR A 184 2.01 -4.98 -5.86
CA TYR A 184 1.39 -3.77 -5.32
C TYR A 184 0.00 -4.11 -4.78
N SER A 185 -0.28 -3.76 -3.52
CA SER A 185 -1.60 -3.97 -2.92
C SER A 185 -2.63 -3.00 -3.50
N GLN A 186 -3.87 -3.49 -3.63
CA GLN A 186 -5.01 -2.75 -4.16
C GLN A 186 -6.27 -3.31 -3.51
N HIS A 187 -6.85 -2.57 -2.58
CA HIS A 187 -8.06 -3.03 -1.87
C HIS A 187 -7.89 -4.44 -1.25
N CYS A 188 -8.77 -5.38 -1.61
CA CYS A 188 -8.73 -6.75 -1.13
C CYS A 188 -7.72 -7.66 -1.86
N LEU A 189 -7.05 -7.16 -2.88
CA LEU A 189 -6.15 -7.89 -3.77
C LEU A 189 -4.84 -7.10 -4.01
N GLY A 190 -4.32 -7.21 -5.20
CA GLY A 190 -3.17 -6.49 -5.71
C GLY A 190 -2.86 -6.91 -7.14
N GLN A 191 -1.78 -6.37 -7.66
CA GLN A 191 -1.24 -6.76 -8.97
C GLN A 191 0.23 -7.10 -8.85
N THR A 192 0.70 -8.03 -9.69
CA THR A 192 2.12 -8.35 -9.80
C THR A 192 2.65 -7.98 -11.18
N ARG A 193 3.94 -7.62 -11.24
CA ARG A 193 4.61 -7.35 -12.52
C ARG A 193 6.07 -7.82 -12.45
N ALA A 194 6.55 -8.45 -13.52
CA ALA A 194 7.96 -8.82 -13.63
C ALA A 194 8.86 -7.59 -13.51
N TRP A 195 9.99 -7.71 -12.83
CA TRP A 195 10.91 -6.59 -12.60
C TRP A 195 11.30 -5.86 -13.90
N GLY A 196 11.65 -6.61 -14.95
CA GLY A 196 12.05 -6.04 -16.23
C GLY A 196 10.96 -5.26 -16.99
N SER A 197 9.70 -5.32 -16.51
CA SER A 197 8.55 -4.57 -17.05
C SER A 197 8.02 -3.52 -16.09
N THR A 198 8.57 -3.46 -14.88
CA THR A 198 8.16 -2.50 -13.84
C THR A 198 8.79 -1.14 -14.10
N PRO A 199 8.05 -0.04 -14.01
CA PRO A 199 8.64 1.28 -13.99
C PRO A 199 9.58 1.43 -12.79
N VAL A 200 10.82 1.84 -13.03
CA VAL A 200 11.82 2.01 -11.96
C VAL A 200 12.61 3.31 -12.15
N LEU A 201 12.99 3.93 -11.04
CA LEU A 201 13.98 5.01 -10.97
C LEU A 201 15.25 4.45 -10.33
N GLY A 202 16.26 4.11 -11.12
CA GLY A 202 17.41 3.35 -10.65
C GLY A 202 17.00 1.93 -10.22
N THR A 203 17.04 1.65 -8.91
CA THR A 203 16.57 0.40 -8.30
C THR A 203 15.25 0.56 -7.54
N HIS A 204 14.62 1.72 -7.63
CA HIS A 204 13.41 2.06 -6.89
C HIS A 204 12.17 1.83 -7.77
N PRO A 205 11.30 0.85 -7.46
CA PRO A 205 10.07 0.67 -8.22
C PRO A 205 9.13 1.86 -8.01
N VAL A 206 8.45 2.26 -9.08
CA VAL A 206 7.53 3.41 -9.08
C VAL A 206 6.10 2.90 -8.92
N ALA A 207 5.39 3.40 -7.92
CA ALA A 207 3.98 3.16 -7.71
C ALA A 207 3.20 4.48 -7.80
N TYR A 208 2.01 4.42 -8.42
CA TYR A 208 1.05 5.52 -8.44
C TYR A 208 -0.05 5.20 -7.44
N VAL A 209 -0.24 6.08 -6.47
CA VAL A 209 -1.15 5.92 -5.33
C VAL A 209 -2.46 6.61 -5.64
N ALA A 210 -3.55 5.89 -5.52
CA ALA A 210 -4.87 6.39 -5.83
C ALA A 210 -5.41 7.35 -4.78
N ASP A 211 -6.19 8.32 -5.23
CA ASP A 211 -6.92 9.28 -4.39
C ASP A 211 -7.92 8.55 -3.48
N GLY A 212 -7.77 8.77 -2.21
CA GLY A 212 -8.64 8.31 -1.11
C GLY A 212 -8.51 6.85 -0.75
N SER A 213 -8.25 5.95 -1.68
CA SER A 213 -8.13 4.50 -1.41
C SER A 213 -6.69 4.03 -1.21
N HIS A 214 -5.72 4.86 -1.52
CA HIS A 214 -4.28 4.59 -1.48
C HIS A 214 -3.82 3.31 -2.22
N ALA A 215 -4.70 2.69 -3.01
CA ALA A 215 -4.36 1.54 -3.85
C ALA A 215 -3.18 1.86 -4.78
N ASN A 216 -2.23 0.93 -4.90
CA ASN A 216 -0.98 1.15 -5.61
C ASN A 216 -1.05 0.60 -7.05
N TYR A 217 -0.68 1.42 -8.04
CA TYR A 217 -0.74 1.08 -9.46
C TYR A 217 0.60 1.20 -10.16
N PHE A 218 0.77 0.43 -11.26
CA PHE A 218 1.99 0.45 -12.08
C PHE A 218 2.04 1.60 -13.09
N SER A 219 0.96 2.33 -13.27
CA SER A 219 0.87 3.47 -14.18
C SER A 219 -0.11 4.50 -13.66
N ALA A 220 0.12 5.75 -14.01
CA ALA A 220 -0.85 6.81 -13.77
C ALA A 220 -2.12 6.57 -14.62
N GLY A 221 -3.28 6.96 -14.06
CA GLY A 221 -4.56 6.90 -14.77
C GLY A 221 -5.74 6.52 -13.92
N THR A 222 -6.83 6.11 -14.60
CA THR A 222 -8.02 5.57 -13.97
C THR A 222 -8.01 4.06 -14.06
N HIS A 223 -8.21 3.40 -12.93
CA HIS A 223 -8.10 1.94 -12.79
C HIS A 223 -9.41 1.37 -12.26
N PRO A 224 -10.10 0.49 -13.02
CA PRO A 224 -11.28 -0.19 -12.52
C PRO A 224 -10.94 -1.03 -11.27
N ILE A 225 -11.75 -0.90 -10.22
CA ILE A 225 -11.62 -1.76 -9.04
C ILE A 225 -12.02 -3.20 -9.43
N ASP A 226 -11.24 -4.18 -9.00
CA ASP A 226 -11.56 -5.58 -9.22
C ASP A 226 -12.90 -5.92 -8.57
N VAL A 227 -13.82 -6.47 -9.36
CA VAL A 227 -15.17 -6.80 -8.89
C VAL A 227 -15.20 -7.75 -7.69
N ARG A 228 -14.13 -8.51 -7.48
CA ARG A 228 -13.99 -9.39 -6.30
C ARG A 228 -13.84 -8.59 -5.00
N CYS A 229 -13.40 -7.34 -5.08
CA CYS A 229 -13.27 -6.43 -3.95
C CYS A 229 -14.53 -5.58 -3.70
N ILE A 230 -15.52 -5.64 -4.58
CA ILE A 230 -16.79 -4.92 -4.42
C ILE A 230 -17.83 -5.87 -3.82
N PRO A 231 -18.43 -5.54 -2.67
CA PRO A 231 -19.47 -6.38 -2.07
C PRO A 231 -20.63 -6.66 -3.04
N PRO A 232 -21.13 -7.90 -3.16
CA PRO A 232 -22.21 -8.24 -4.11
C PRO A 232 -23.48 -7.35 -4.00
N PRO A 233 -23.93 -6.93 -2.80
CA PRO A 233 -25.06 -6.00 -2.69
C PRO A 233 -24.77 -4.63 -3.32
N ALA A 234 -23.52 -4.15 -3.24
CA ALA A 234 -23.14 -2.89 -3.85
C ALA A 234 -23.12 -3.00 -5.39
N ILE A 235 -22.62 -4.10 -5.94
CA ILE A 235 -22.69 -4.38 -7.37
C ILE A 235 -24.16 -4.39 -7.84
N ALA A 236 -25.03 -5.09 -7.13
CA ALA A 236 -26.46 -5.18 -7.47
C ALA A 236 -27.13 -3.79 -7.44
N PHE A 237 -26.78 -2.96 -6.46
CA PHE A 237 -27.27 -1.59 -6.38
C PHE A 237 -26.82 -0.75 -7.59
N LEU A 238 -25.53 -0.77 -7.91
CA LEU A 238 -24.96 -0.03 -9.04
C LEU A 238 -25.62 -0.43 -10.36
N GLN A 239 -25.80 -1.73 -10.58
CA GLN A 239 -26.47 -2.27 -11.77
C GLN A 239 -27.93 -1.82 -11.85
N ALA A 240 -28.67 -1.89 -10.74
CA ALA A 240 -30.07 -1.46 -10.68
C ALA A 240 -30.23 0.06 -10.91
N ALA A 241 -29.26 0.83 -10.45
CA ALA A 241 -29.21 2.28 -10.61
C ALA A 241 -28.60 2.73 -11.96
N HIS A 242 -28.15 1.81 -12.81
CA HIS A 242 -27.42 2.08 -14.05
C HIS A 242 -26.17 2.95 -13.83
N LEU A 243 -25.50 2.78 -12.70
CA LEU A 243 -24.25 3.45 -12.37
C LEU A 243 -23.04 2.60 -12.81
N PRO A 244 -21.94 3.23 -13.26
CA PRO A 244 -20.71 2.51 -13.54
C PRO A 244 -20.15 1.86 -12.28
N LEU A 245 -19.28 0.86 -12.45
CA LEU A 245 -18.50 0.33 -11.33
C LEU A 245 -17.46 1.36 -10.89
N PRO A 246 -17.10 1.39 -9.60
CA PRO A 246 -16.09 2.30 -9.08
C PRO A 246 -14.72 2.03 -9.72
N ALA A 247 -13.93 3.09 -9.83
CA ALA A 247 -12.58 3.05 -10.35
C ALA A 247 -11.70 4.02 -9.58
N ASP A 248 -10.49 3.61 -9.28
CA ASP A 248 -9.48 4.45 -8.65
C ASP A 248 -8.91 5.47 -9.63
N HIS A 249 -8.55 6.62 -9.10
CA HIS A 249 -7.82 7.67 -9.79
C HIS A 249 -6.42 7.76 -9.18
N ALA A 250 -5.40 7.38 -9.95
CA ALA A 250 -4.00 7.39 -9.54
C ALA A 250 -3.18 8.20 -10.57
N PHE A 251 -3.48 9.49 -10.69
CA PHE A 251 -2.80 10.36 -11.64
C PHE A 251 -1.43 10.80 -11.13
N ASP A 252 -0.54 11.13 -12.05
CA ASP A 252 0.76 11.73 -11.72
C ASP A 252 0.61 13.25 -11.52
N GLY A 253 1.53 13.84 -10.75
CA GLY A 253 1.63 15.29 -10.55
C GLY A 253 1.30 15.76 -9.13
N GLY A 254 0.95 14.84 -8.23
CA GLY A 254 0.87 15.12 -6.79
C GLY A 254 2.23 15.01 -6.08
N ASP A 255 2.18 14.82 -4.77
CA ASP A 255 3.39 14.67 -3.97
C ASP A 255 4.12 13.36 -4.28
N VAL A 256 5.44 13.39 -4.14
CA VAL A 256 6.30 12.22 -4.33
C VAL A 256 6.88 11.81 -2.99
N ALA A 257 6.52 10.62 -2.53
CA ALA A 257 7.07 10.01 -1.33
C ALA A 257 8.04 8.88 -1.71
N GLY A 258 9.25 8.91 -1.16
CA GLY A 258 10.29 7.93 -1.50
C GLY A 258 11.69 8.43 -1.14
N PRO A 259 12.74 7.71 -1.54
CA PRO A 259 14.12 8.11 -1.29
C PRO A 259 14.47 9.41 -2.05
N ARG A 260 15.34 10.21 -1.44
CA ARG A 260 15.68 11.55 -1.98
C ARG A 260 16.42 11.51 -3.31
N ASP A 261 17.25 10.52 -3.53
CA ASP A 261 17.98 10.32 -4.80
C ASP A 261 17.07 9.93 -5.96
N ALA A 262 15.85 9.50 -5.65
CA ALA A 262 14.77 9.27 -6.63
C ALA A 262 13.68 10.36 -6.59
N GLY A 263 13.95 11.50 -5.97
CA GLY A 263 13.05 12.67 -5.96
C GLY A 263 12.02 12.68 -4.84
N GLY A 264 12.06 11.72 -3.92
CA GLY A 264 11.09 11.58 -2.85
C GLY A 264 11.44 12.33 -1.56
N THR A 265 10.59 12.20 -0.56
CA THR A 265 10.68 12.88 0.75
C THR A 265 11.22 12.01 1.88
N PHE A 266 11.21 10.70 1.74
CA PHE A 266 11.80 9.78 2.73
C PHE A 266 13.32 9.83 2.69
N THR A 267 13.92 9.73 3.85
CA THR A 267 15.38 9.55 3.96
C THR A 267 15.75 8.11 4.31
N HIS A 268 14.91 7.42 5.06
CA HIS A 268 15.17 6.07 5.58
C HIS A 268 13.89 5.26 5.72
N VAL A 269 14.02 3.96 5.48
CA VAL A 269 13.01 2.97 5.83
C VAL A 269 13.11 2.70 7.33
N ARG A 270 11.98 2.65 8.03
CA ARG A 270 11.91 2.13 9.40
C ARG A 270 11.70 0.63 9.35
N GLU A 271 12.67 -0.12 9.84
CA GLU A 271 12.60 -1.57 9.88
C GLU A 271 11.55 -2.04 10.89
N ILE A 272 10.76 -3.02 10.47
CA ILE A 272 9.79 -3.74 11.30
C ILE A 272 9.95 -5.25 11.09
N ASP A 273 9.60 -6.05 12.10
CA ASP A 273 9.63 -7.51 12.03
C ASP A 273 8.44 -8.14 12.77
N ASP A 274 8.41 -9.45 12.89
CA ASP A 274 7.29 -10.21 13.47
C ASP A 274 7.01 -9.92 14.96
N GLY A 275 7.78 -9.10 15.62
CA GLY A 275 7.61 -8.74 17.02
C GLY A 275 8.00 -7.31 17.37
N HIS A 276 8.56 -6.57 16.42
CA HIS A 276 9.09 -5.25 16.71
C HIS A 276 8.81 -4.24 15.57
N PRO A 277 8.37 -3.05 15.92
CA PRO A 277 7.87 -2.64 17.24
C PRO A 277 6.56 -3.36 17.63
N SER A 278 6.20 -3.36 18.93
CA SER A 278 5.07 -4.12 19.48
C SER A 278 3.73 -3.87 18.78
N TRP A 279 3.49 -2.65 18.29
CA TRP A 279 2.28 -2.30 17.57
C TRP A 279 2.05 -3.10 16.27
N VAL A 280 3.10 -3.69 15.68
CA VAL A 280 2.97 -4.55 14.49
C VAL A 280 2.03 -5.73 14.75
N SER A 281 2.03 -6.25 15.98
CA SER A 281 1.19 -7.36 16.42
C SER A 281 -0.05 -6.91 17.22
N PHE A 282 -0.42 -5.64 17.18
CA PHE A 282 -1.66 -5.16 17.80
C PHE A 282 -2.88 -5.84 17.16
N PRO A 283 -3.68 -6.59 17.94
CA PRO A 283 -4.76 -7.42 17.39
C PRO A 283 -6.03 -6.64 17.05
N GLY A 284 -6.09 -5.37 17.42
CA GLY A 284 -7.23 -4.51 17.20
C GLY A 284 -7.32 -3.96 15.78
N THR A 285 -8.44 -3.33 15.48
CA THR A 285 -8.58 -2.52 14.27
C THR A 285 -7.94 -1.14 14.46
N TRP A 286 -7.41 -0.61 13.38
CA TRP A 286 -6.78 0.72 13.33
C TRP A 286 -7.82 1.81 13.02
N GLY A 287 -8.93 1.76 13.75
CA GLY A 287 -10.05 2.66 13.65
C GLY A 287 -11.37 1.94 13.98
N GLU A 288 -12.42 2.72 14.02
CA GLU A 288 -13.76 2.22 14.24
C GLU A 288 -14.50 1.92 12.93
N VAL A 289 -15.61 1.20 13.01
CA VAL A 289 -16.50 0.98 11.88
C VAL A 289 -17.28 2.25 11.58
N GLN A 290 -17.17 2.74 10.37
CA GLN A 290 -17.93 3.89 9.91
C GLN A 290 -19.33 3.47 9.48
N TYR A 291 -20.33 4.28 9.82
CA TYR A 291 -21.73 4.02 9.50
C TYR A 291 -22.35 5.16 8.71
N PHE A 292 -23.05 4.81 7.63
CA PHE A 292 -23.91 5.73 6.91
C PHE A 292 -25.34 5.62 7.41
N HIS A 293 -25.91 6.74 7.80
CA HIS A 293 -27.31 6.82 8.24
C HIS A 293 -28.18 7.31 7.09
N ALA A 294 -28.73 6.37 6.32
CA ALA A 294 -29.65 6.70 5.24
C ALA A 294 -31.09 6.86 5.75
N PRO A 295 -31.92 7.64 5.02
CA PRO A 295 -33.36 7.69 5.29
C PRO A 295 -34.00 6.31 5.15
N ALA A 296 -35.13 6.09 5.89
CA ALA A 296 -35.91 4.87 5.72
C ALA A 296 -36.32 4.70 4.23
N PRO A 297 -36.34 3.45 3.71
CA PRO A 297 -36.23 2.17 4.42
C PRO A 297 -34.81 1.62 4.56
N ILE A 298 -33.76 2.32 4.11
CA ILE A 298 -32.39 1.81 4.07
C ILE A 298 -31.81 1.70 5.49
N GLY A 299 -31.98 2.73 6.32
CA GLY A 299 -31.48 2.73 7.69
C GLY A 299 -29.96 2.93 7.80
N THR A 300 -29.38 2.42 8.87
CA THR A 300 -27.94 2.52 9.14
C THR A 300 -27.23 1.32 8.48
N VAL A 301 -26.24 1.61 7.67
CA VAL A 301 -25.39 0.61 7.00
C VAL A 301 -23.91 0.84 7.33
N PRO A 302 -23.09 -0.21 7.52
CA PRO A 302 -21.65 -0.05 7.64
C PRO A 302 -21.11 0.50 6.32
N PHE A 303 -20.23 1.50 6.41
CA PHE A 303 -19.71 2.24 5.28
C PHE A 303 -18.22 1.97 5.03
N GLY A 304 -17.51 1.61 6.08
CA GLY A 304 -16.11 1.19 6.01
C GLY A 304 -15.71 0.50 7.31
N THR A 305 -14.79 -0.42 7.21
CA THR A 305 -14.21 -1.14 8.35
C THR A 305 -12.71 -0.94 8.32
N SER A 306 -12.20 -0.33 9.37
CA SER A 306 -10.76 -0.11 9.52
C SER A 306 -9.98 -1.42 9.52
N PRO A 307 -8.79 -1.45 8.93
CA PRO A 307 -7.98 -2.66 8.84
C PRO A 307 -7.39 -3.04 10.21
N GLN A 308 -6.91 -4.27 10.28
CA GLN A 308 -5.94 -4.66 11.31
C GLN A 308 -4.54 -4.25 10.87
N GLY A 309 -3.58 -4.26 11.81
CA GLY A 309 -2.17 -3.95 11.51
C GLY A 309 -1.48 -4.98 10.60
N PRO A 310 -0.27 -4.67 10.12
CA PRO A 310 0.43 -5.44 9.10
C PRO A 310 0.51 -6.95 9.38
N ALA A 311 0.78 -7.36 10.63
CA ALA A 311 0.94 -8.77 10.99
C ALA A 311 -0.34 -9.63 10.78
N TYR A 312 -1.48 -9.00 10.59
CA TYR A 312 -2.78 -9.68 10.36
C TYR A 312 -3.20 -9.74 8.89
N HIS A 313 -2.42 -9.14 8.00
CA HIS A 313 -2.66 -9.25 6.57
C HIS A 313 -2.10 -10.56 6.01
N ALA A 314 -2.82 -11.16 5.07
CA ALA A 314 -2.36 -12.36 4.38
C ALA A 314 -0.98 -12.17 3.72
N LEU A 315 -0.73 -10.97 3.22
CA LEU A 315 0.53 -10.57 2.61
C LEU A 315 1.72 -10.61 3.60
N TRP A 316 1.48 -10.42 4.91
CA TRP A 316 2.50 -10.57 5.94
C TRP A 316 2.77 -12.04 6.25
N VAL A 317 1.70 -12.84 6.34
CA VAL A 317 1.75 -14.24 6.77
C VAL A 317 2.35 -15.15 5.69
N ASP A 318 1.93 -14.95 4.44
CA ASP A 318 2.38 -15.70 3.27
C ASP A 318 2.48 -14.76 2.07
N PRO A 319 3.57 -13.99 1.96
CA PRO A 319 3.71 -12.99 0.91
C PRO A 319 3.71 -13.58 -0.51
N LEU A 320 4.43 -14.67 -0.74
CA LEU A 320 4.49 -15.28 -2.08
C LEU A 320 3.19 -15.95 -2.47
N GLY A 321 2.56 -16.71 -1.56
CA GLY A 321 1.28 -17.35 -1.82
C GLY A 321 0.16 -16.34 -2.05
N THR A 322 0.16 -15.24 -1.31
CA THR A 322 -0.80 -14.15 -1.50
C THR A 322 -0.63 -13.51 -2.87
N MET A 323 0.60 -13.12 -3.24
CA MET A 323 0.89 -12.50 -4.54
C MET A 323 0.68 -13.45 -5.73
N ALA A 324 0.81 -14.77 -5.54
CA ALA A 324 0.53 -15.75 -6.59
C ALA A 324 -0.96 -15.76 -7.00
N GLY A 325 -1.86 -15.30 -6.14
CA GLY A 325 -3.28 -15.14 -6.44
C GLY A 325 -3.64 -13.81 -7.12
N TRP A 326 -2.69 -12.91 -7.28
CA TRP A 326 -2.93 -11.58 -7.86
C TRP A 326 -2.84 -11.59 -9.39
N PRO A 327 -3.64 -10.77 -10.09
CA PRO A 327 -3.49 -10.59 -11.53
C PRO A 327 -2.12 -10.02 -11.89
N VAL A 328 -1.67 -10.35 -13.10
CA VAL A 328 -0.47 -9.74 -13.69
C VAL A 328 -0.90 -8.41 -14.31
N GLY A 329 -0.27 -7.33 -13.85
CA GLY A 329 -0.54 -5.96 -14.28
C GLY A 329 0.26 -5.50 -15.50
#